data_828c61623ebeed0346e3caadf4ed1b46
#
_entry.id   828c61623ebeed0346e3caadf4ed1b46
#
_cell.length_a   1.000
_cell.length_b   1.000
_cell.length_c   1.000
_cell.angle_alpha   90.00
_cell.angle_beta   90.00
_cell.angle_gamma   90.00
#
_symmetry.space_group_name_H-M   'P 1'
#
loop_
_entity.id
_entity.type
_entity.pdbx_description
1 polymer ?
#
loop_
_entity_poly.entity_id
_entity_poly.type
_entity_poly.pdbx_seq_one_letter_code
_entity_poly.pdbx_strand_id
1 'polypeptide(L)'
;MDNEKNEKNERYEEYEGFVLDDRYVLEKLIGVGGMAVVFRARDMYINNNTVAIKMLKEDVASDTVMVKRFKNESRAESMLKHPNIVSVHDVSVKGEVKYMVMEFVYGMTLKNYLKAKGGPLSFEEITSYTMQILKALSVAHENNIIHRDIKPQNVMVLENGKIKVMDFGIAKLPNAETVPVTDKAIGTVYYMSPEQARGKQIDCRSDIYSLGAMLYELSTGTLPFKGDSPVSVVLKQINENPVPPRHVRPEIPVGLEQIILCAMSKKPQDRFQSADIMLDYVKRLRANRKIKFSQLPSQSWMSNFIAGAKRIFAKKEK
;
A
#
# COMPACT_ATOMS: atom_id res chain seq x y z
N MET A 1 -15.55 21.70 -1.71
CA MET A 1 -14.84 20.39 -1.68
C MET A 1 -15.67 19.28 -1.02
N ASP A 2 -16.36 19.53 0.10
CA ASP A 2 -17.21 18.50 0.71
C ASP A 2 -18.53 18.28 -0.05
N ASN A 3 -19.12 19.30 -0.67
CA ASN A 3 -20.34 19.17 -1.48
C ASN A 3 -20.12 18.33 -2.76
N GLU A 4 -19.01 18.54 -3.49
CA GLU A 4 -18.70 17.75 -4.70
C GLU A 4 -18.41 16.27 -4.41
N LYS A 5 -17.91 15.95 -3.21
CA LYS A 5 -17.75 14.55 -2.76
C LYS A 5 -19.09 13.91 -2.41
N ASN A 6 -20.01 14.66 -1.83
CA ASN A 6 -21.36 14.16 -1.51
C ASN A 6 -22.15 13.89 -2.80
N GLU A 7 -22.20 14.82 -3.75
CA GLU A 7 -22.89 14.63 -5.04
C GLU A 7 -22.35 13.43 -5.84
N LYS A 8 -21.00 13.20 -5.80
CA LYS A 8 -20.40 12.03 -6.46
C LYS A 8 -20.70 10.70 -5.76
N ASN A 9 -20.94 10.70 -4.46
CA ASN A 9 -21.32 9.49 -3.75
C ASN A 9 -22.80 9.15 -3.99
N GLU A 10 -23.68 10.15 -3.92
CA GLU A 10 -25.14 10.02 -4.16
C GLU A 10 -25.44 9.32 -5.48
N ARG A 11 -24.74 9.66 -6.54
CA ARG A 11 -24.89 9.01 -7.85
C ARG A 11 -24.66 7.50 -7.83
N TYR A 12 -23.75 6.99 -6.98
CA TYR A 12 -23.46 5.56 -6.89
C TYR A 12 -24.28 4.86 -5.81
N GLU A 13 -24.86 5.57 -4.86
CA GLU A 13 -25.82 5.02 -3.90
C GLU A 13 -27.12 4.56 -4.60
N GLU A 14 -27.45 5.14 -5.74
CA GLU A 14 -28.58 4.69 -6.58
C GLU A 14 -28.45 3.23 -7.04
N TYR A 15 -27.24 2.66 -7.05
CA TYR A 15 -27.03 1.24 -7.35
C TYR A 15 -27.32 0.30 -6.18
N GLU A 16 -27.61 0.81 -4.99
CA GLU A 16 -28.02 -0.02 -3.86
C GLU A 16 -29.37 -0.69 -4.17
N GLY A 17 -29.43 -2.00 -3.98
CA GLY A 17 -30.57 -2.82 -4.38
C GLY A 17 -30.47 -3.45 -5.77
N PHE A 18 -29.54 -2.99 -6.63
CA PHE A 18 -29.32 -3.59 -7.96
C PHE A 18 -28.79 -5.03 -7.84
N VAL A 19 -29.20 -5.86 -8.80
CA VAL A 19 -28.74 -7.25 -8.91
C VAL A 19 -27.84 -7.39 -10.13
N LEU A 20 -26.59 -7.80 -9.90
CA LEU A 20 -25.64 -8.07 -10.97
C LEU A 20 -25.66 -9.56 -11.33
N ASP A 21 -25.76 -9.85 -12.64
CA ASP A 21 -25.74 -11.19 -13.24
C ASP A 21 -26.72 -12.16 -12.51
N ASP A 22 -27.91 -11.68 -12.09
CA ASP A 22 -28.95 -12.42 -11.34
C ASP A 22 -28.43 -13.11 -10.06
N ARG A 23 -27.30 -12.67 -9.56
CA ARG A 23 -26.60 -13.34 -8.46
C ARG A 23 -26.20 -12.42 -7.32
N TYR A 24 -25.68 -11.24 -7.59
CA TYR A 24 -25.09 -10.38 -6.57
C TYR A 24 -25.99 -9.17 -6.28
N VAL A 25 -26.55 -9.09 -5.10
CA VAL A 25 -27.35 -7.93 -4.66
C VAL A 25 -26.41 -6.90 -4.05
N LEU A 26 -26.31 -5.72 -4.64
CA LEU A 26 -25.56 -4.59 -4.09
C LEU A 26 -26.31 -4.04 -2.87
N GLU A 27 -25.70 -4.11 -1.69
CA GLU A 27 -26.38 -3.72 -0.44
C GLU A 27 -25.99 -2.31 0.04
N LYS A 28 -24.71 -1.95 -0.07
CA LYS A 28 -24.21 -0.68 0.44
C LYS A 28 -22.93 -0.25 -0.26
N LEU A 29 -22.88 1.00 -0.66
CA LEU A 29 -21.65 1.64 -1.13
C LEU A 29 -20.66 1.78 0.04
N ILE A 30 -19.44 1.21 -0.09
CA ILE A 30 -18.41 1.21 0.96
C ILE A 30 -17.14 1.94 0.54
N GLY A 31 -17.01 2.29 -0.74
CA GLY A 31 -15.84 3.02 -1.21
C GLY A 31 -16.02 3.59 -2.61
N VAL A 32 -15.56 4.84 -2.80
CA VAL A 32 -15.52 5.49 -4.11
C VAL A 32 -14.08 5.75 -4.52
N GLY A 33 -13.65 5.05 -5.57
CA GLY A 33 -12.34 5.13 -6.16
C GLY A 33 -12.23 6.11 -7.33
N GLY A 34 -10.99 6.32 -7.84
CA GLY A 34 -10.78 7.06 -9.10
C GLY A 34 -11.42 6.35 -10.29
N MET A 35 -11.16 5.05 -10.44
CA MET A 35 -11.60 4.23 -11.57
C MET A 35 -12.77 3.31 -11.23
N ALA A 36 -13.00 3.02 -9.94
CA ALA A 36 -13.96 2.03 -9.50
C ALA A 36 -14.66 2.46 -8.22
N VAL A 37 -15.82 1.91 -7.99
CA VAL A 37 -16.58 1.97 -6.74
C VAL A 37 -16.61 0.59 -6.09
N VAL A 38 -16.75 0.53 -4.79
CA VAL A 38 -16.79 -0.74 -4.06
C VAL A 38 -18.08 -0.80 -3.25
N PHE A 39 -18.83 -1.89 -3.43
CA PHE A 39 -20.04 -2.18 -2.69
C PHE A 39 -19.83 -3.37 -1.77
N ARG A 40 -20.47 -3.33 -0.59
CA ARG A 40 -20.85 -4.54 0.11
C ARG A 40 -22.01 -5.15 -0.64
N ALA A 41 -21.95 -6.44 -0.91
CA ALA A 41 -22.99 -7.15 -1.65
C ALA A 41 -23.23 -8.54 -1.06
N ARG A 42 -24.32 -9.17 -1.47
CA ARG A 42 -24.70 -10.51 -1.07
C ARG A 42 -24.72 -11.43 -2.28
N ASP A 43 -24.03 -12.55 -2.19
CA ASP A 43 -24.06 -13.62 -3.18
C ASP A 43 -25.26 -14.55 -2.91
N MET A 44 -26.31 -14.47 -3.70
CA MET A 44 -27.53 -15.25 -3.54
C MET A 44 -27.32 -16.75 -3.80
N TYR A 45 -26.31 -17.11 -4.58
CA TYR A 45 -26.03 -18.52 -4.95
C TYR A 45 -25.22 -19.25 -3.89
N ILE A 46 -24.47 -18.52 -3.06
CA ILE A 46 -23.66 -19.12 -2.00
C ILE A 46 -24.19 -18.69 -0.63
N ASN A 47 -25.33 -19.25 -0.22
CA ASN A 47 -25.93 -19.06 1.12
C ASN A 47 -26.05 -17.59 1.56
N ASN A 48 -26.32 -16.68 0.65
CA ASN A 48 -26.34 -15.24 0.90
C ASN A 48 -25.04 -14.72 1.55
N ASN A 49 -23.90 -15.28 1.15
CA ASN A 49 -22.61 -14.86 1.70
C ASN A 49 -22.32 -13.39 1.37
N THR A 50 -21.79 -12.67 2.35
CA THR A 50 -21.40 -11.27 2.15
C THR A 50 -20.08 -11.20 1.36
N VAL A 51 -20.07 -10.42 0.29
CA VAL A 51 -18.90 -10.20 -0.60
C VAL A 51 -18.67 -8.71 -0.78
N ALA A 52 -17.48 -8.33 -1.27
CA ALA A 52 -17.18 -7.00 -1.75
C ALA A 52 -17.15 -7.02 -3.28
N ILE A 53 -17.81 -6.06 -3.91
CA ILE A 53 -17.82 -5.92 -5.37
C ILE A 53 -17.14 -4.61 -5.76
N LYS A 54 -16.03 -4.72 -6.46
CA LYS A 54 -15.30 -3.58 -7.06
C LYS A 54 -15.77 -3.43 -8.51
N MET A 55 -16.53 -2.40 -8.78
CA MET A 55 -17.18 -2.12 -10.07
C MET A 55 -16.49 -0.94 -10.75
N LEU A 56 -16.13 -1.08 -12.03
CA LEU A 56 -15.62 0.04 -12.82
C LEU A 56 -16.71 1.10 -12.99
N LYS A 57 -16.33 2.36 -12.90
CA LYS A 57 -17.21 3.49 -13.21
C LYS A 57 -17.56 3.50 -14.69
N GLU A 58 -18.74 3.97 -15.04
CA GLU A 58 -19.24 4.00 -16.42
C GLU A 58 -18.32 4.77 -17.39
N ASP A 59 -17.81 5.93 -16.95
CA ASP A 59 -16.86 6.76 -17.68
C ASP A 59 -15.53 6.05 -17.95
N VAL A 60 -15.12 5.16 -17.05
CA VAL A 60 -13.90 4.32 -17.18
C VAL A 60 -14.18 3.04 -17.95
N ALA A 61 -15.39 2.48 -17.83
CA ALA A 61 -15.78 1.23 -18.49
C ALA A 61 -15.90 1.37 -20.02
N SER A 62 -16.01 2.58 -20.56
CA SER A 62 -15.96 2.90 -21.99
C SER A 62 -14.53 2.93 -22.55
N ASP A 63 -13.50 3.09 -21.71
CA ASP A 63 -12.09 3.08 -22.12
C ASP A 63 -11.55 1.64 -22.19
N THR A 64 -11.29 1.17 -23.41
CA THR A 64 -10.80 -0.20 -23.68
C THR A 64 -9.45 -0.48 -23.00
N VAL A 65 -8.59 0.54 -22.82
CA VAL A 65 -7.30 0.40 -22.16
C VAL A 65 -7.52 0.17 -20.65
N MET A 66 -8.44 0.91 -20.04
CA MET A 66 -8.77 0.78 -18.64
C MET A 66 -9.47 -0.55 -18.34
N VAL A 67 -10.38 -1.00 -19.20
CA VAL A 67 -11.02 -2.31 -19.09
C VAL A 67 -9.98 -3.43 -19.19
N LYS A 68 -9.04 -3.34 -20.13
CA LYS A 68 -7.95 -4.33 -20.26
C LYS A 68 -7.05 -4.36 -19.02
N ARG A 69 -6.75 -3.19 -18.44
CA ARG A 69 -6.00 -3.08 -17.18
C ARG A 69 -6.75 -3.75 -16.03
N PHE A 70 -8.02 -3.41 -15.86
CA PHE A 70 -8.87 -4.00 -14.82
C PHE A 70 -8.93 -5.53 -14.94
N LYS A 71 -9.12 -6.05 -16.17
CA LYS A 71 -9.11 -7.50 -16.45
C LYS A 71 -7.79 -8.17 -16.05
N ASN A 72 -6.66 -7.56 -16.39
CA ASN A 72 -5.34 -8.10 -16.06
C ASN A 72 -5.08 -8.06 -14.55
N GLU A 73 -5.47 -6.98 -13.85
CA GLU A 73 -5.40 -6.84 -12.40
C GLU A 73 -6.23 -7.93 -11.72
N SER A 74 -7.51 -8.03 -12.07
CA SER A 74 -8.41 -9.03 -11.50
C SER A 74 -7.92 -10.46 -11.72
N ARG A 75 -7.36 -10.76 -12.90
CA ARG A 75 -6.80 -12.08 -13.21
C ARG A 75 -5.57 -12.40 -12.35
N ALA A 76 -4.68 -11.44 -12.17
CA ALA A 76 -3.48 -11.66 -11.36
C ALA A 76 -3.85 -11.79 -9.87
N GLU A 77 -4.76 -10.95 -9.36
CA GLU A 77 -5.25 -11.06 -7.99
C GLU A 77 -5.94 -12.41 -7.73
N SER A 78 -6.71 -12.94 -8.69
CA SER A 78 -7.39 -14.24 -8.56
C SER A 78 -6.44 -15.44 -8.44
N MET A 79 -5.18 -15.28 -8.87
CA MET A 79 -4.14 -16.32 -8.73
C MET A 79 -3.55 -16.38 -7.32
N LEU A 80 -3.69 -15.29 -6.54
CA LEU A 80 -3.08 -15.17 -5.21
C LEU A 80 -4.01 -15.76 -4.14
N LYS A 81 -3.57 -16.85 -3.51
CA LYS A 81 -4.28 -17.49 -2.39
C LYS A 81 -3.41 -17.49 -1.15
N HIS A 82 -3.69 -16.58 -0.21
CA HIS A 82 -2.95 -16.47 1.05
C HIS A 82 -3.83 -15.83 2.13
N PRO A 83 -3.74 -16.24 3.41
CA PRO A 83 -4.57 -15.69 4.48
C PRO A 83 -4.40 -14.18 4.71
N ASN A 84 -3.27 -13.59 4.29
CA ASN A 84 -3.01 -12.16 4.38
C ASN A 84 -3.20 -11.43 3.04
N ILE A 85 -3.89 -12.01 2.06
CA ILE A 85 -4.30 -11.38 0.80
C ILE A 85 -5.82 -11.46 0.71
N VAL A 86 -6.45 -10.39 0.23
CA VAL A 86 -7.89 -10.40 -0.08
C VAL A 86 -8.14 -11.33 -1.25
N SER A 87 -9.03 -12.31 -1.07
CA SER A 87 -9.31 -13.31 -2.11
C SER A 87 -10.27 -12.77 -3.16
N VAL A 88 -9.98 -13.00 -4.43
CA VAL A 88 -10.90 -12.75 -5.54
C VAL A 88 -11.67 -14.03 -5.82
N HIS A 89 -13.01 -13.92 -5.86
CA HIS A 89 -13.92 -15.03 -6.07
C HIS A 89 -14.40 -15.15 -7.51
N ASP A 90 -14.69 -14.00 -8.15
CA ASP A 90 -15.24 -13.95 -9.50
C ASP A 90 -14.87 -12.65 -10.21
N VAL A 91 -14.93 -12.63 -11.55
CA VAL A 91 -14.62 -11.46 -12.37
C VAL A 91 -15.53 -11.42 -13.61
N SER A 92 -16.35 -10.38 -13.74
CA SER A 92 -17.18 -10.11 -14.92
C SER A 92 -16.62 -8.93 -15.70
N VAL A 93 -16.24 -9.19 -16.96
CA VAL A 93 -15.70 -8.16 -17.88
C VAL A 93 -16.39 -8.17 -19.25
N LYS A 94 -17.37 -9.03 -19.46
CA LYS A 94 -18.07 -9.20 -20.74
C LYS A 94 -19.39 -8.44 -20.80
N GLY A 95 -20.12 -8.31 -19.69
CA GLY A 95 -21.39 -7.60 -19.57
C GLY A 95 -21.25 -6.08 -19.73
N GLU A 96 -22.32 -5.34 -19.58
CA GLU A 96 -22.30 -3.86 -19.55
C GLU A 96 -21.51 -3.36 -18.35
N VAL A 97 -21.77 -3.92 -17.18
CA VAL A 97 -21.05 -3.63 -15.95
C VAL A 97 -19.81 -4.52 -15.82
N LYS A 98 -18.66 -3.88 -15.60
CA LYS A 98 -17.37 -4.59 -15.36
C LYS A 98 -17.10 -4.59 -13.87
N TYR A 99 -17.01 -5.76 -13.27
CA TYR A 99 -16.80 -5.87 -11.83
C TYR A 99 -15.95 -7.08 -11.42
N MET A 100 -15.44 -7.03 -10.21
CA MET A 100 -14.68 -8.09 -9.55
C MET A 100 -15.32 -8.34 -8.19
N VAL A 101 -15.57 -9.61 -7.88
CA VAL A 101 -16.12 -10.08 -6.61
C VAL A 101 -14.98 -10.54 -5.72
N MET A 102 -14.91 -10.01 -4.51
CA MET A 102 -13.87 -10.31 -3.54
C MET A 102 -14.48 -10.73 -2.20
N GLU A 103 -13.69 -11.39 -1.37
CA GLU A 103 -14.09 -11.60 0.03
C GLU A 103 -14.38 -10.25 0.70
N PHE A 104 -15.45 -10.21 1.48
CA PHE A 104 -15.72 -9.06 2.33
C PHE A 104 -14.89 -9.17 3.61
N VAL A 105 -14.07 -8.16 3.87
CA VAL A 105 -13.19 -8.14 5.06
C VAL A 105 -13.85 -7.30 6.16
N TYR A 106 -14.23 -7.95 7.25
CA TYR A 106 -14.72 -7.27 8.46
C TYR A 106 -13.52 -6.65 9.20
N GLY A 107 -13.41 -5.33 9.11
CA GLY A 107 -12.30 -4.57 9.69
C GLY A 107 -12.23 -3.15 9.16
N MET A 108 -11.11 -2.51 9.36
CA MET A 108 -10.84 -1.16 8.84
C MET A 108 -9.48 -1.09 8.16
N THR A 109 -9.27 -0.09 7.31
CA THR A 109 -7.95 0.13 6.72
C THR A 109 -6.94 0.49 7.81
N LEU A 110 -5.68 0.11 7.61
CA LEU A 110 -4.59 0.46 8.51
C LEU A 110 -4.44 2.00 8.63
N LYS A 111 -4.85 2.75 7.58
CA LYS A 111 -4.92 4.21 7.63
C LYS A 111 -5.94 4.71 8.64
N ASN A 112 -7.16 4.14 8.62
CA ASN A 112 -8.20 4.49 9.57
C ASN A 112 -7.84 4.02 10.99
N TYR A 113 -7.21 2.86 11.11
CA TYR A 113 -6.70 2.34 12.38
C TYR A 113 -5.67 3.28 13.01
N LEU A 114 -4.69 3.74 12.21
CA LEU A 114 -3.69 4.71 12.66
C LEU A 114 -4.33 6.04 13.09
N LYS A 115 -5.32 6.52 12.32
CA LYS A 115 -6.09 7.74 12.66
C LYS A 115 -6.86 7.57 13.97
N ALA A 116 -7.56 6.45 14.13
CA ALA A 116 -8.35 6.16 15.35
C ALA A 116 -7.46 6.05 16.59
N LYS A 117 -6.24 5.52 16.42
CA LYS A 117 -5.25 5.40 17.51
C LYS A 117 -4.64 6.74 17.92
N GLY A 118 -4.70 7.76 17.05
CA GLY A 118 -4.21 9.11 17.33
C GLY A 118 -2.69 9.25 17.47
N GLY A 119 -1.91 8.23 17.07
CA GLY A 119 -0.46 8.25 17.19
C GLY A 119 0.22 7.02 16.56
N PRO A 120 1.54 6.89 16.73
CA PRO A 120 2.28 5.76 16.19
C PRO A 120 1.85 4.44 16.84
N LEU A 121 2.04 3.35 16.10
CA LEU A 121 1.72 2.00 16.57
C LEU A 121 2.74 1.50 17.60
N SER A 122 2.34 0.50 18.40
CA SER A 122 3.25 -0.22 19.29
C SER A 122 4.26 -1.05 18.50
N PHE A 123 5.37 -1.39 19.14
CA PHE A 123 6.39 -2.25 18.55
C PHE A 123 5.82 -3.62 18.15
N GLU A 124 4.93 -4.17 18.96
CA GLU A 124 4.28 -5.45 18.77
C GLU A 124 3.36 -5.42 17.52
N GLU A 125 2.57 -4.36 17.35
CA GLU A 125 1.72 -4.16 16.18
C GLU A 125 2.54 -3.98 14.92
N ILE A 126 3.56 -3.10 14.96
CA ILE A 126 4.45 -2.84 13.81
C ILE A 126 5.08 -4.15 13.33
N THR A 127 5.70 -4.91 14.23
CA THR A 127 6.37 -6.15 13.86
C THR A 127 5.40 -7.23 13.39
N SER A 128 4.22 -7.34 14.04
CA SER A 128 3.18 -8.29 13.66
C SER A 128 2.62 -8.00 12.27
N TYR A 129 2.23 -6.75 12.01
CA TYR A 129 1.65 -6.37 10.72
C TYR A 129 2.69 -6.47 9.60
N THR A 130 3.92 -6.01 9.85
CA THR A 130 5.02 -6.12 8.87
C THR A 130 5.28 -7.55 8.47
N MET A 131 5.34 -8.48 9.41
CA MET A 131 5.55 -9.91 9.12
C MET A 131 4.43 -10.48 8.25
N GLN A 132 3.18 -10.08 8.50
CA GLN A 132 2.03 -10.54 7.73
C GLN A 132 2.03 -9.96 6.32
N ILE A 133 2.35 -8.67 6.16
CA ILE A 133 2.49 -8.01 4.84
C ILE A 133 3.62 -8.66 4.04
N LEU A 134 4.77 -8.90 4.65
CA LEU A 134 5.90 -9.53 3.98
C LEU A 134 5.58 -10.95 3.49
N LYS A 135 4.80 -11.74 4.25
CA LYS A 135 4.31 -13.04 3.79
C LYS A 135 3.39 -12.92 2.57
N ALA A 136 2.50 -11.93 2.57
CA ALA A 136 1.64 -11.64 1.42
C ALA A 136 2.47 -11.24 0.19
N LEU A 137 3.45 -10.36 0.37
CA LEU A 137 4.34 -9.93 -0.70
C LEU A 137 5.23 -11.06 -1.23
N SER A 138 5.72 -11.95 -0.35
CA SER A 138 6.50 -13.13 -0.77
C SER A 138 5.70 -13.99 -1.76
N VAL A 139 4.47 -14.35 -1.41
CA VAL A 139 3.60 -15.13 -2.30
C VAL A 139 3.31 -14.41 -3.61
N ALA A 140 3.07 -13.09 -3.59
CA ALA A 140 2.86 -12.32 -4.81
C ALA A 140 4.11 -12.29 -5.70
N HIS A 141 5.28 -12.04 -5.12
CA HIS A 141 6.55 -11.97 -5.84
C HIS A 141 6.96 -13.31 -6.45
N GLU A 142 6.71 -14.44 -5.76
CA GLU A 142 6.90 -15.80 -6.29
C GLU A 142 6.03 -16.07 -7.53
N ASN A 143 4.87 -15.43 -7.62
CA ASN A 143 3.99 -15.47 -8.79
C ASN A 143 4.29 -14.37 -9.82
N ASN A 144 5.44 -13.67 -9.71
CA ASN A 144 5.84 -12.55 -10.55
C ASN A 144 4.86 -11.36 -10.53
N ILE A 145 4.11 -11.20 -9.43
CA ILE A 145 3.17 -10.12 -9.21
C ILE A 145 3.79 -9.12 -8.24
N ILE A 146 3.97 -7.88 -8.70
CA ILE A 146 4.45 -6.75 -7.91
C ILE A 146 3.23 -5.93 -7.51
N HIS A 147 3.10 -5.57 -6.24
CA HIS A 147 1.93 -4.84 -5.72
C HIS A 147 1.85 -3.39 -6.23
N ARG A 148 2.98 -2.68 -6.28
CA ARG A 148 3.16 -1.30 -6.82
C ARG A 148 2.45 -0.17 -6.05
N ASP A 149 1.64 -0.48 -5.04
CA ASP A 149 0.87 0.51 -4.28
C ASP A 149 0.73 0.12 -2.78
N ILE A 150 1.81 -0.37 -2.17
CA ILE A 150 1.84 -0.68 -0.73
C ILE A 150 1.72 0.63 0.06
N LYS A 151 0.63 0.75 0.82
CA LYS A 151 0.30 1.90 1.67
C LYS A 151 -0.76 1.52 2.71
N PRO A 152 -0.94 2.29 3.79
CA PRO A 152 -1.90 1.96 4.85
C PRO A 152 -3.37 1.84 4.38
N GLN A 153 -3.74 2.49 3.28
CA GLN A 153 -5.08 2.41 2.70
C GLN A 153 -5.36 1.03 2.08
N ASN A 154 -4.32 0.32 1.61
CA ASN A 154 -4.41 -0.96 0.93
C ASN A 154 -4.12 -2.15 1.86
N VAL A 155 -4.16 -1.93 3.17
CA VAL A 155 -4.03 -2.96 4.20
C VAL A 155 -5.23 -2.89 5.13
N MET A 156 -6.01 -3.96 5.21
CA MET A 156 -7.10 -4.09 6.17
C MET A 156 -6.60 -4.70 7.47
N VAL A 157 -7.03 -4.14 8.59
CA VAL A 157 -6.80 -4.66 9.95
C VAL A 157 -8.12 -5.25 10.44
N LEU A 158 -8.10 -6.53 10.81
CA LEU A 158 -9.23 -7.28 11.36
C LEU A 158 -9.23 -7.16 12.89
N GLU A 159 -10.39 -7.39 13.52
CA GLU A 159 -10.55 -7.32 14.98
C GLU A 159 -9.60 -8.26 15.75
N ASN A 160 -9.27 -9.40 15.15
CA ASN A 160 -8.35 -10.39 15.76
C ASN A 160 -6.85 -10.05 15.55
N GLY A 161 -6.51 -8.85 15.09
CA GLY A 161 -5.14 -8.41 14.84
C GLY A 161 -4.47 -9.04 13.60
N LYS A 162 -5.22 -9.79 12.78
CA LYS A 162 -4.74 -10.20 11.46
C LYS A 162 -4.85 -9.04 10.48
N ILE A 163 -4.07 -9.11 9.40
CA ILE A 163 -4.20 -8.15 8.30
C ILE A 163 -4.46 -8.86 6.97
N LYS A 164 -5.04 -8.14 6.05
CA LYS A 164 -5.13 -8.53 4.64
C LYS A 164 -4.69 -7.39 3.73
N VAL A 165 -3.81 -7.70 2.79
CA VAL A 165 -3.38 -6.80 1.72
C VAL A 165 -4.39 -6.89 0.58
N MET A 166 -4.75 -5.76 0.01
CA MET A 166 -5.75 -5.62 -1.05
C MET A 166 -5.23 -4.71 -2.17
N ASP A 167 -5.89 -4.71 -3.32
CA ASP A 167 -5.62 -3.82 -4.45
C ASP A 167 -4.18 -3.94 -5.00
N PHE A 168 -3.81 -5.10 -5.54
CA PHE A 168 -2.55 -5.28 -6.26
C PHE A 168 -2.55 -4.46 -7.56
N GLY A 169 -1.85 -3.33 -7.54
CA GLY A 169 -1.90 -2.26 -8.54
C GLY A 169 -1.23 -2.57 -9.89
N ILE A 170 -1.57 -3.69 -10.54
CA ILE A 170 -1.00 -4.10 -11.84
C ILE A 170 -1.36 -3.10 -12.94
N ALA A 171 -2.45 -2.35 -12.78
CA ALA A 171 -2.90 -1.32 -13.71
C ALA A 171 -2.06 -0.02 -13.68
N LYS A 172 -1.23 0.16 -12.67
CA LYS A 172 -0.37 1.35 -12.55
C LYS A 172 0.95 1.18 -13.30
N LEU A 173 0.89 1.04 -14.64
CA LEU A 173 2.09 1.21 -15.46
C LEU A 173 2.46 2.69 -15.51
N PRO A 174 3.72 3.07 -15.25
CA PRO A 174 4.18 4.42 -15.46
C PRO A 174 4.31 4.67 -16.97
N ASN A 175 3.32 5.33 -17.58
CA ASN A 175 3.67 6.20 -18.68
C ASN A 175 4.18 7.49 -18.04
N ALA A 176 5.44 7.82 -18.29
CA ALA A 176 6.15 8.97 -17.74
C ALA A 176 5.51 10.34 -18.07
N GLU A 177 4.45 10.34 -18.86
CA GLU A 177 3.81 11.57 -19.35
C GLU A 177 2.60 12.03 -18.53
N THR A 178 2.09 11.20 -17.60
CA THR A 178 0.95 11.62 -16.77
C THR A 178 1.10 11.08 -15.36
N VAL A 179 1.70 11.89 -14.46
CA VAL A 179 1.30 11.85 -13.05
C VAL A 179 -0.06 12.55 -13.01
N PRO A 180 -1.19 11.83 -12.95
CA PRO A 180 -2.48 12.49 -12.89
C PRO A 180 -2.52 13.25 -11.58
N VAL A 181 -2.71 14.56 -11.65
CA VAL A 181 -2.95 15.43 -10.48
C VAL A 181 -4.41 15.21 -10.05
N THR A 182 -4.73 13.98 -9.63
CA THR A 182 -6.01 13.67 -9.00
C THR A 182 -5.77 13.51 -7.49
N ASP A 183 -6.74 13.87 -6.67
CA ASP A 183 -6.67 13.77 -5.20
C ASP A 183 -6.23 12.40 -4.69
N LYS A 184 -6.41 11.33 -5.48
CA LYS A 184 -5.93 9.97 -5.19
C LYS A 184 -4.45 9.75 -5.52
N ALA A 185 -3.91 10.46 -6.51
CA ALA A 185 -2.47 10.45 -6.78
C ALA A 185 -1.71 11.07 -5.61
N ILE A 186 -2.31 12.05 -4.91
CA ILE A 186 -1.74 12.72 -3.75
C ILE A 186 -1.40 11.72 -2.63
N GLY A 187 -2.28 10.75 -2.35
CA GLY A 187 -2.03 9.74 -1.30
C GLY A 187 -0.93 8.72 -1.65
N THR A 188 -0.73 8.41 -2.93
CA THR A 188 0.20 7.38 -3.40
C THR A 188 1.65 7.87 -3.44
N VAL A 189 1.90 9.15 -3.72
CA VAL A 189 3.27 9.69 -3.85
C VAL A 189 4.10 9.58 -2.58
N TYR A 190 3.46 9.51 -1.40
CA TYR A 190 4.14 9.40 -0.11
C TYR A 190 4.86 8.07 0.12
N TYR A 191 4.50 7.02 -0.62
CA TYR A 191 5.04 5.66 -0.49
C TYR A 191 5.71 5.18 -1.79
N MET A 192 5.69 5.99 -2.84
CA MET A 192 6.22 5.67 -4.16
C MET A 192 7.73 5.47 -4.11
N SER A 193 8.22 4.41 -4.73
CA SER A 193 9.67 4.18 -4.84
C SER A 193 10.36 5.14 -5.81
N PRO A 194 11.67 5.43 -5.65
CA PRO A 194 12.41 6.31 -6.54
C PRO A 194 12.38 5.89 -8.02
N GLU A 195 12.40 4.58 -8.30
CA GLU A 195 12.31 4.04 -9.65
C GLU A 195 10.91 4.20 -10.25
N GLN A 196 9.85 4.01 -9.44
CA GLN A 196 8.48 4.33 -9.87
C GLN A 196 8.33 5.82 -10.18
N ALA A 197 8.85 6.68 -9.30
CA ALA A 197 8.81 8.13 -9.48
C ALA A 197 9.56 8.61 -10.74
N ARG A 198 10.58 7.85 -11.20
CA ARG A 198 11.35 8.14 -12.42
C ARG A 198 10.79 7.44 -13.67
N GLY A 199 9.68 6.70 -13.55
CA GLY A 199 9.16 5.91 -14.69
C GLY A 199 10.09 4.79 -15.16
N LYS A 200 11.00 4.32 -14.29
CA LYS A 200 11.93 3.24 -14.61
C LYS A 200 11.27 1.88 -14.43
N GLN A 201 11.93 0.85 -14.97
CA GLN A 201 11.52 -0.53 -14.71
C GLN A 201 11.52 -0.82 -13.21
N ILE A 202 10.44 -1.42 -12.73
CA ILE A 202 10.21 -1.77 -11.34
C ILE A 202 10.28 -3.28 -11.14
N ASP A 203 10.72 -3.70 -9.95
CA ASP A 203 10.70 -5.08 -9.51
C ASP A 203 10.17 -5.21 -8.06
N CYS A 204 10.23 -6.38 -7.46
CA CYS A 204 9.74 -6.68 -6.11
C CYS A 204 10.33 -5.75 -5.04
N ARG A 205 11.52 -5.18 -5.26
CA ARG A 205 12.19 -4.26 -4.33
C ARG A 205 11.53 -2.88 -4.28
N SER A 206 10.64 -2.56 -5.22
CA SER A 206 9.80 -1.35 -5.14
C SER A 206 8.76 -1.47 -4.02
N ASP A 207 8.15 -2.66 -3.84
CA ASP A 207 7.22 -2.91 -2.73
C ASP A 207 7.94 -2.87 -1.37
N ILE A 208 9.19 -3.31 -1.32
CA ILE A 208 10.03 -3.22 -0.11
C ILE A 208 10.27 -1.75 0.27
N TYR A 209 10.53 -0.87 -0.71
CA TYR A 209 10.66 0.56 -0.45
C TYR A 209 9.36 1.15 0.10
N SER A 210 8.24 0.85 -0.55
CA SER A 210 6.92 1.34 -0.15
C SER A 210 6.56 0.87 1.27
N LEU A 211 6.88 -0.40 1.59
CA LEU A 211 6.73 -0.94 2.94
C LEU A 211 7.65 -0.21 3.94
N GLY A 212 8.88 0.11 3.57
CA GLY A 212 9.79 0.91 4.38
C GLY A 212 9.23 2.30 4.71
N ALA A 213 8.68 2.99 3.71
CA ALA A 213 8.02 4.30 3.89
C ALA A 213 6.78 4.19 4.79
N MET A 214 5.99 3.14 4.63
CA MET A 214 4.86 2.85 5.51
C MET A 214 5.31 2.56 6.94
N LEU A 215 6.35 1.75 7.14
CA LEU A 215 6.90 1.47 8.47
C LEU A 215 7.44 2.71 9.16
N TYR A 216 8.02 3.64 8.40
CA TYR A 216 8.41 4.94 8.92
C TYR A 216 7.20 5.67 9.51
N GLU A 217 6.10 5.79 8.76
CA GLU A 217 4.87 6.44 9.25
C GLU A 217 4.29 5.71 10.47
N LEU A 218 4.16 4.38 10.43
CA LEU A 218 3.62 3.59 11.53
C LEU A 218 4.44 3.74 12.81
N SER A 219 5.76 3.90 12.68
CA SER A 219 6.69 3.97 13.82
C SER A 219 6.82 5.38 14.41
N THR A 220 6.75 6.41 13.56
CA THR A 220 6.98 7.82 13.97
C THR A 220 5.68 8.61 14.10
N GLY A 221 4.57 8.14 13.51
CA GLY A 221 3.32 8.89 13.38
C GLY A 221 3.38 9.97 12.29
N THR A 222 4.48 10.08 11.53
CA THR A 222 4.64 11.08 10.48
C THR A 222 5.17 10.48 9.20
N LEU A 223 4.85 11.09 8.06
CA LEU A 223 5.38 10.70 6.75
C LEU A 223 6.88 10.99 6.65
N PRO A 224 7.68 10.13 5.97
CA PRO A 224 9.13 10.34 5.81
C PRO A 224 9.46 11.59 4.99
N PHE A 225 8.60 11.94 4.04
CA PHE A 225 8.72 13.14 3.22
C PHE A 225 7.39 13.89 3.19
N LYS A 226 7.48 15.21 3.39
CA LYS A 226 6.36 16.15 3.27
C LYS A 226 6.74 17.24 2.28
N GLY A 227 5.76 17.85 1.62
CA GLY A 227 5.96 18.93 0.68
C GLY A 227 4.67 19.66 0.38
N ASP A 228 4.77 20.85 -0.18
CA ASP A 228 3.65 21.74 -0.48
C ASP A 228 2.88 21.29 -1.74
N SER A 229 3.45 20.34 -2.47
CA SER A 229 2.83 19.74 -3.66
C SER A 229 3.21 18.27 -3.82
N PRO A 230 2.40 17.45 -4.54
CA PRO A 230 2.76 16.08 -4.87
C PRO A 230 4.12 15.98 -5.58
N VAL A 231 4.44 16.93 -6.47
CA VAL A 231 5.70 16.98 -7.20
C VAL A 231 6.89 17.16 -6.24
N SER A 232 6.78 18.03 -5.24
CA SER A 232 7.84 18.23 -4.25
C SER A 232 8.11 16.96 -3.43
N VAL A 233 7.06 16.21 -3.08
CA VAL A 233 7.19 14.91 -2.40
C VAL A 233 7.89 13.88 -3.30
N VAL A 234 7.49 13.79 -4.57
CA VAL A 234 8.12 12.90 -5.56
C VAL A 234 9.61 13.21 -5.70
N LEU A 235 10.00 14.47 -5.80
CA LEU A 235 11.42 14.87 -5.89
C LEU A 235 12.20 14.45 -4.63
N LYS A 236 11.60 14.55 -3.45
CA LYS A 236 12.21 14.07 -2.19
C LYS A 236 12.33 12.55 -2.16
N GLN A 237 11.31 11.81 -2.63
CA GLN A 237 11.42 10.36 -2.79
C GLN A 237 12.61 9.96 -3.67
N ILE A 238 12.88 10.76 -4.70
CA ILE A 238 13.98 10.52 -5.65
C ILE A 238 15.35 10.83 -5.05
N ASN A 239 15.48 11.97 -4.35
CA ASN A 239 16.78 12.60 -4.11
C ASN A 239 17.16 12.69 -2.63
N GLU A 240 16.19 12.76 -1.70
CA GLU A 240 16.47 13.02 -0.29
C GLU A 240 16.41 11.74 0.55
N ASN A 241 17.31 11.64 1.54
CA ASN A 241 17.17 10.61 2.57
C ASN A 241 16.17 11.06 3.62
N PRO A 242 15.36 10.13 4.19
CA PRO A 242 14.45 10.50 5.28
C PRO A 242 15.25 10.89 6.54
N VAL A 243 14.66 11.72 7.37
CA VAL A 243 15.18 11.94 8.73
C VAL A 243 15.19 10.58 9.45
N PRO A 244 16.27 10.20 10.17
CA PRO A 244 16.26 8.93 10.89
C PRO A 244 15.05 8.81 11.83
N PRO A 245 14.32 7.69 11.83
CA PRO A 245 13.16 7.49 12.71
C PRO A 245 13.42 7.83 14.17
N ARG A 246 14.60 7.52 14.69
CA ARG A 246 14.97 7.80 16.09
C ARG A 246 15.29 9.26 16.39
N HIS A 247 15.51 10.10 15.39
CA HIS A 247 15.54 11.55 15.57
C HIS A 247 14.13 12.13 15.76
N VAL A 248 13.10 11.48 15.22
CA VAL A 248 11.70 11.87 15.42
C VAL A 248 11.17 11.27 16.72
N ARG A 249 11.52 10.00 17.00
CA ARG A 249 11.02 9.24 18.15
C ARG A 249 12.15 8.36 18.72
N PRO A 250 12.92 8.86 19.73
CA PRO A 250 14.13 8.20 20.25
C PRO A 250 13.94 6.78 20.79
N GLU A 251 12.72 6.44 21.26
CA GLU A 251 12.40 5.12 21.80
C GLU A 251 12.26 4.01 20.75
N ILE A 252 12.27 4.35 19.45
CA ILE A 252 12.28 3.35 18.37
C ILE A 252 13.52 2.47 18.51
N PRO A 253 13.38 1.12 18.52
CA PRO A 253 14.52 0.23 18.56
C PRO A 253 15.50 0.46 17.42
N VAL A 254 16.81 0.38 17.69
CA VAL A 254 17.86 0.58 16.68
C VAL A 254 17.66 -0.38 15.50
N GLY A 255 17.34 -1.66 15.77
CA GLY A 255 17.09 -2.63 14.70
C GLY A 255 15.91 -2.29 13.81
N LEU A 256 14.84 -1.65 14.36
CA LEU A 256 13.70 -1.20 13.57
C LEU A 256 14.09 -0.02 12.66
N GLU A 257 14.79 0.98 13.20
CA GLU A 257 15.34 2.09 12.40
C GLU A 257 16.22 1.56 11.26
N GLN A 258 17.11 0.60 11.55
CA GLN A 258 17.99 0.00 10.56
C GLN A 258 17.20 -0.69 9.43
N ILE A 259 16.13 -1.44 9.76
CA ILE A 259 15.26 -2.10 8.77
C ILE A 259 14.57 -1.04 7.90
N ILE A 260 13.97 -0.01 8.51
CA ILE A 260 13.26 1.07 7.78
C ILE A 260 14.21 1.74 6.80
N LEU A 261 15.37 2.17 7.28
CA LEU A 261 16.31 2.92 6.45
C LEU A 261 16.93 2.06 5.34
N CYS A 262 17.19 0.78 5.59
CA CYS A 262 17.63 -0.17 4.56
C CYS A 262 16.56 -0.35 3.48
N ALA A 263 15.31 -0.58 3.86
CA ALA A 263 14.19 -0.70 2.92
C ALA A 263 14.00 0.57 2.08
N MET A 264 14.23 1.76 2.67
CA MET A 264 14.12 3.06 2.00
C MET A 264 15.38 3.52 1.26
N SER A 265 16.36 2.66 1.06
CA SER A 265 17.54 2.97 0.24
C SER A 265 17.13 3.37 -1.17
N LYS A 266 17.79 4.42 -1.73
CA LYS A 266 17.39 4.97 -3.04
C LYS A 266 17.65 4.01 -4.19
N LYS A 267 18.76 3.27 -4.13
CA LYS A 267 19.10 2.26 -5.14
C LYS A 267 18.50 0.92 -4.74
N PRO A 268 17.77 0.22 -5.62
CA PRO A 268 17.17 -1.09 -5.31
C PRO A 268 18.16 -2.15 -4.82
N GLN A 269 19.39 -2.15 -5.36
CA GLN A 269 20.45 -3.09 -4.93
C GLN A 269 20.90 -2.89 -3.48
N ASP A 270 20.64 -1.72 -2.89
CA ASP A 270 20.98 -1.40 -1.50
C ASP A 270 19.85 -1.74 -0.51
N ARG A 271 18.73 -2.29 -0.98
CA ARG A 271 17.57 -2.73 -0.18
C ARG A 271 17.67 -4.22 0.13
N PHE A 272 16.74 -4.71 0.96
CA PHE A 272 16.47 -6.15 1.00
C PHE A 272 16.12 -6.65 -0.40
N GLN A 273 16.71 -7.78 -0.81
CA GLN A 273 16.56 -8.25 -2.19
C GLN A 273 15.29 -9.08 -2.40
N SER A 274 14.62 -9.51 -1.30
CA SER A 274 13.30 -10.15 -1.34
C SER A 274 12.50 -9.86 -0.08
N ALA A 275 11.19 -10.10 -0.13
CA ALA A 275 10.30 -10.02 1.02
C ALA A 275 10.72 -10.99 2.13
N ASP A 276 11.18 -12.20 1.78
CA ASP A 276 11.60 -13.22 2.73
C ASP A 276 12.85 -12.80 3.50
N ILE A 277 13.83 -12.19 2.80
CA ILE A 277 15.02 -11.67 3.48
C ILE A 277 14.60 -10.61 4.51
N MET A 278 13.76 -9.65 4.14
CA MET A 278 13.28 -8.64 5.07
C MET A 278 12.47 -9.27 6.22
N LEU A 279 11.66 -10.28 5.93
CA LEU A 279 10.88 -11.03 6.94
C LEU A 279 11.76 -11.67 7.99
N ASP A 280 12.91 -12.25 7.61
CA ASP A 280 13.87 -12.81 8.58
C ASP A 280 14.41 -11.75 9.53
N TYR A 281 14.80 -10.59 9.01
CA TYR A 281 15.26 -9.48 9.86
C TYR A 281 14.16 -8.99 10.83
N VAL A 282 12.90 -8.90 10.38
CA VAL A 282 11.78 -8.52 11.25
C VAL A 282 11.49 -9.59 12.30
N LYS A 283 11.58 -10.89 11.98
CA LYS A 283 11.46 -12.00 12.95
C LYS A 283 12.54 -11.91 14.03
N ARG A 284 13.79 -11.70 13.63
CA ARG A 284 14.92 -11.54 14.56
C ARG A 284 14.77 -10.32 15.45
N LEU A 285 14.31 -9.18 14.88
CA LEU A 285 13.99 -7.98 15.67
C LEU A 285 12.88 -8.24 16.68
N ARG A 286 11.81 -8.96 16.28
CA ARG A 286 10.70 -9.30 17.17
C ARG A 286 11.12 -10.20 18.32
N ALA A 287 12.00 -11.17 18.04
CA ALA A 287 12.56 -12.06 19.06
C ALA A 287 13.50 -11.32 20.01
N ASN A 288 14.23 -10.31 19.54
CA ASN A 288 15.13 -9.50 20.35
C ASN A 288 15.00 -8.02 19.99
N ARG A 289 14.15 -7.28 20.73
CA ARG A 289 13.90 -5.84 20.52
C ARG A 289 15.17 -4.98 20.60
N LYS A 290 16.20 -5.43 21.31
CA LYS A 290 17.47 -4.69 21.50
C LYS A 290 18.51 -5.00 20.42
N ILE A 291 18.19 -5.86 19.43
CA ILE A 291 19.11 -6.26 18.38
C ILE A 291 19.62 -5.04 17.60
N LYS A 292 20.91 -5.06 17.31
CA LYS A 292 21.57 -4.17 16.33
C LYS A 292 22.13 -5.05 15.23
N PHE A 293 21.74 -4.82 14.02
CA PHE A 293 22.24 -5.59 12.88
C PHE A 293 23.62 -5.07 12.49
N SER A 294 24.64 -5.93 12.54
CA SER A 294 26.00 -5.63 12.12
C SER A 294 26.16 -5.65 10.61
N GLN A 295 25.31 -6.43 9.93
CA GLN A 295 25.30 -6.55 8.47
C GLN A 295 23.86 -6.40 7.94
N LEU A 296 23.66 -5.45 7.07
CA LEU A 296 22.45 -5.23 6.26
C LEU A 296 22.89 -5.21 4.80
N PRO A 297 21.98 -5.49 3.84
CA PRO A 297 22.31 -5.47 2.41
C PRO A 297 23.00 -4.19 1.93
N SER A 298 22.81 -3.08 2.63
CA SER A 298 23.34 -1.76 2.24
C SER A 298 24.31 -1.16 3.25
N GLN A 299 25.44 -1.78 3.50
CA GLN A 299 26.47 -1.18 4.39
C GLN A 299 27.09 0.11 3.84
N SER A 300 27.08 0.34 2.54
CA SER A 300 27.76 1.51 1.91
C SER A 300 27.09 2.85 2.21
N TRP A 301 25.80 2.89 2.51
CA TRP A 301 25.09 4.16 2.74
C TRP A 301 25.06 4.61 4.20
N MET A 302 25.15 3.69 5.16
CA MET A 302 25.14 4.03 6.60
C MET A 302 26.34 4.92 6.97
N SER A 303 27.52 4.68 6.41
CA SER A 303 28.70 5.54 6.61
C SER A 303 28.50 6.95 6.04
N ASN A 304 27.87 7.07 4.87
CA ASN A 304 27.53 8.34 4.23
C ASN A 304 26.39 9.07 4.93
N PHE A 305 25.48 8.34 5.56
CA PHE A 305 24.33 8.89 6.25
C PHE A 305 24.72 9.54 7.59
N ILE A 306 25.58 8.88 8.37
CA ILE A 306 26.14 9.43 9.61
C ILE A 306 26.94 10.71 9.33
N ALA A 307 27.71 10.73 8.22
CA ALA A 307 28.44 11.89 7.77
C ALA A 307 27.52 13.04 7.30
N GLY A 308 26.43 12.71 6.60
CA GLY A 308 25.44 13.68 6.12
C GLY A 308 24.59 14.31 7.26
N ALA A 309 24.15 13.49 8.22
CA ALA A 309 23.41 13.96 9.38
C ALA A 309 24.27 14.92 10.22
N LYS A 310 25.54 14.62 10.44
CA LYS A 310 26.49 15.54 11.13
C LYS A 310 26.63 16.90 10.41
N ARG A 311 26.58 16.93 9.08
CA ARG A 311 26.64 18.19 8.30
C ARG A 311 25.38 19.03 8.41
N ILE A 312 24.21 18.41 8.49
CA ILE A 312 22.92 19.12 8.60
C ILE A 312 22.79 19.77 10.00
N PHE A 313 23.22 19.08 11.05
CA PHE A 313 23.18 19.61 12.41
C PHE A 313 24.24 20.67 12.69
N ALA A 314 25.44 20.54 12.12
CA ALA A 314 26.50 21.54 12.23
C ALA A 314 26.16 22.89 11.53
N LYS A 315 25.18 22.91 10.61
CA LYS A 315 24.65 24.13 9.99
C LYS A 315 23.54 24.82 10.76
N LYS A 316 22.94 24.20 11.79
CA LYS A 316 21.92 24.81 12.65
C LYS A 316 22.51 25.48 13.92
N GLU A 317 23.79 25.27 14.19
CA GLU A 317 24.49 25.90 15.32
C GLU A 317 25.37 27.11 14.91
N LYS A 318 25.24 27.55 13.67
CA LYS A 318 25.75 28.86 13.20
C LYS A 318 24.57 29.68 12.67
#